data_1553a42248376e56a3387cbb9ace8d58
#
_entry.id   1553a42248376e56a3387cbb9ace8d58
#
_cell.length_a   1.000
_cell.length_b   1.000
_cell.length_c   1.000
_cell.angle_alpha   90.00
_cell.angle_beta   90.00
_cell.angle_gamma   90.00
#
_symmetry.space_group_name_H-M   'P 1'
#
loop_
_entity.id
_entity.type
_entity.pdbx_description
1 polymer ?
#
loop_
_entity_poly.entity_id
_entity_poly.type
_entity_poly.pdbx_seq_one_letter_code
_entity_poly.pdbx_strand_id
1 'polypeptide(L)'
;MRIYAFLFAALTVACSSDKSSGTTETPTTPTTPSPNARAVTVDSAFAIRTAMVGTSIPAEVHVTQNSQPASGVTVTWSVSTGGGTANPTTSVTNSAGVATTTWTVSDTVRTSKLTGGITGESSAVLQVTTTAGPATTLVRAGPDSVAVVAGSSTLITARVTDKSGNSVSGVSVGWTSTGGSLTATTTVTGASGNGQVVFSTDAAPKSYTVTATVAGIGALTFKVVGL
;
A
#
# COMPACT_ATOMS: atom_id res chain seq x y z
N MET A 1 35.88 -32.69 -45.66
CA MET A 1 36.22 -31.47 -46.37
C MET A 1 35.17 -31.28 -47.47
N ARG A 2 34.11 -30.56 -47.19
CA ARG A 2 33.05 -30.23 -48.20
C ARG A 2 32.76 -28.74 -48.10
N ILE A 3 33.11 -28.05 -49.14
CA ILE A 3 32.97 -26.62 -49.40
C ILE A 3 31.56 -26.42 -49.97
N TYR A 4 30.72 -25.59 -49.36
CA TYR A 4 29.47 -25.11 -49.94
C TYR A 4 29.61 -23.66 -50.32
N ALA A 5 29.59 -23.39 -51.63
CA ALA A 5 29.49 -22.08 -52.21
C ALA A 5 28.05 -21.59 -52.14
N PHE A 6 27.78 -20.42 -51.59
CA PHE A 6 26.49 -19.73 -51.68
C PHE A 6 26.49 -18.70 -52.80
N LEU A 7 25.58 -18.90 -53.74
CA LEU A 7 25.33 -18.08 -54.92
C LEU A 7 24.53 -16.84 -54.49
N PHE A 8 25.05 -15.63 -54.81
CA PHE A 8 24.34 -14.37 -54.66
C PHE A 8 23.41 -14.14 -55.88
N ALA A 9 22.08 -14.11 -55.62
CA ALA A 9 21.08 -13.67 -56.59
C ALA A 9 20.78 -12.19 -56.33
N ALA A 10 21.14 -11.32 -57.26
CA ALA A 10 20.75 -9.92 -57.23
C ALA A 10 19.30 -9.78 -57.72
N LEU A 11 18.44 -9.20 -56.86
CA LEU A 11 17.08 -8.85 -57.22
C LEU A 11 17.00 -7.32 -57.38
N THR A 12 16.81 -6.87 -58.61
CA THR A 12 16.55 -5.47 -58.95
C THR A 12 15.07 -5.18 -58.69
N VAL A 13 14.73 -4.30 -57.75
CA VAL A 13 13.38 -3.77 -57.60
C VAL A 13 13.32 -2.38 -58.19
N ALA A 14 12.37 -2.20 -59.10
CA ALA A 14 12.09 -0.95 -59.81
C ALA A 14 11.50 0.12 -58.87
N CYS A 15 11.98 1.34 -59.03
CA CYS A 15 11.48 2.54 -58.36
C CYS A 15 10.11 2.92 -58.96
N SER A 16 9.03 2.89 -58.20
CA SER A 16 7.79 3.63 -58.51
C SER A 16 7.71 4.83 -57.58
N SER A 17 7.64 6.01 -58.20
CA SER A 17 7.51 7.29 -57.54
C SER A 17 6.09 7.52 -57.07
N ASP A 18 5.85 7.37 -55.77
CA ASP A 18 4.64 7.87 -55.10
C ASP A 18 5.00 9.13 -54.31
N LYS A 19 4.38 10.25 -54.70
CA LYS A 19 4.44 11.51 -53.97
C LYS A 19 3.57 11.36 -52.68
N SER A 20 4.15 10.99 -51.59
CA SER A 20 3.56 11.19 -50.26
C SER A 20 4.14 12.44 -49.64
N SER A 21 3.24 13.36 -49.26
CA SER A 21 3.51 14.60 -48.54
C SER A 21 4.23 14.29 -47.22
N GLY A 22 5.53 14.44 -47.20
CA GLY A 22 6.33 14.26 -45.99
C GLY A 22 6.12 15.43 -45.03
N THR A 23 5.43 15.17 -43.91
CA THR A 23 5.63 15.97 -42.70
C THR A 23 7.09 15.84 -42.29
N THR A 24 7.82 16.91 -42.40
CA THR A 24 9.23 17.01 -41.95
C THR A 24 9.18 16.92 -40.41
N GLU A 25 9.37 15.74 -39.86
CA GLU A 25 9.73 15.63 -38.46
C GLU A 25 11.12 16.26 -38.30
N THR A 26 11.16 17.42 -37.66
CA THR A 26 12.39 18.04 -37.20
C THR A 26 13.10 17.04 -36.29
N PRO A 27 14.34 16.61 -36.60
CA PRO A 27 15.06 15.72 -35.69
C PRO A 27 15.22 16.46 -34.37
N THR A 28 14.59 15.90 -33.30
CA THR A 28 14.81 16.38 -31.96
C THR A 28 16.28 16.17 -31.64
N THR A 29 17.03 17.25 -31.61
CA THR A 29 18.43 17.28 -31.16
C THR A 29 18.44 16.64 -29.76
N PRO A 30 19.28 15.62 -29.47
CA PRO A 30 19.43 15.12 -28.13
C PRO A 30 19.84 16.29 -27.24
N THR A 31 18.99 16.67 -26.31
CA THR A 31 19.26 17.73 -25.34
C THR A 31 20.45 17.27 -24.50
N THR A 32 21.61 17.86 -24.78
CA THR A 32 22.78 17.71 -23.92
C THR A 32 22.40 18.20 -22.55
N PRO A 33 22.52 17.38 -21.47
CA PRO A 33 22.18 17.84 -20.14
C PRO A 33 22.93 19.13 -19.82
N SER A 34 22.24 20.13 -19.29
CA SER A 34 22.84 21.38 -18.87
C SER A 34 24.05 21.08 -17.97
N PRO A 35 25.21 21.70 -18.21
CA PRO A 35 26.42 21.45 -17.41
C PRO A 35 26.27 21.79 -15.92
N ASN A 36 25.16 22.39 -15.54
CA ASN A 36 24.80 22.71 -14.16
C ASN A 36 23.58 21.93 -13.63
N ALA A 37 23.10 20.90 -14.35
CA ALA A 37 21.97 20.09 -13.90
C ALA A 37 22.29 19.40 -12.57
N ARG A 38 21.38 19.55 -11.61
CA ARG A 38 21.45 18.87 -10.31
C ARG A 38 20.69 17.56 -10.39
N ALA A 39 21.19 16.54 -9.71
CA ALA A 39 20.51 15.27 -9.53
C ALA A 39 20.01 15.15 -8.10
N VAL A 40 18.75 14.72 -7.93
CA VAL A 40 18.17 14.37 -6.63
C VAL A 40 18.04 12.85 -6.59
N THR A 41 18.59 12.25 -5.56
CA THR A 41 18.57 10.79 -5.36
C THR A 41 18.09 10.46 -3.95
N VAL A 42 17.62 9.24 -3.77
CA VAL A 42 17.25 8.67 -2.47
C VAL A 42 18.19 7.51 -2.17
N ASP A 43 18.70 7.40 -0.95
CA ASP A 43 19.38 6.21 -0.50
C ASP A 43 18.41 5.02 -0.53
N SER A 44 18.90 3.84 -0.94
CA SER A 44 18.10 2.62 -1.01
C SER A 44 17.42 2.27 0.33
N ALA A 45 18.05 2.60 1.46
CA ALA A 45 17.50 2.43 2.80
C ALA A 45 16.25 3.30 3.06
N PHE A 46 16.07 4.40 2.30
CA PHE A 46 14.94 5.32 2.43
C PHE A 46 13.93 5.20 1.29
N ALA A 47 14.29 4.54 0.19
CA ALA A 47 13.46 4.50 -1.02
C ALA A 47 12.12 3.77 -0.80
N ILE A 48 12.14 2.62 -0.10
CA ILE A 48 10.95 1.81 0.21
C ILE A 48 10.99 1.37 1.67
N ARG A 49 9.95 1.69 2.44
CA ARG A 49 9.84 1.36 3.86
C ARG A 49 8.43 0.89 4.24
N THR A 50 8.32 0.32 5.43
CA THR A 50 7.05 0.10 6.13
C THR A 50 7.00 0.97 7.38
N ALA A 51 5.82 1.45 7.73
CA ALA A 51 5.57 2.21 8.95
C ALA A 51 4.16 1.95 9.46
N MET A 52 3.92 2.13 10.75
CA MET A 52 2.58 2.11 11.30
C MET A 52 1.81 3.36 10.86
N VAL A 53 0.52 3.24 10.60
CA VAL A 53 -0.36 4.38 10.28
C VAL A 53 -0.22 5.53 11.27
N GLY A 54 -0.21 6.76 10.77
CA GLY A 54 -0.14 7.98 11.57
C GLY A 54 1.21 8.23 12.27
N THR A 55 2.25 7.44 12.01
CA THR A 55 3.58 7.69 12.59
C THR A 55 4.37 8.70 11.78
N SER A 56 5.30 9.39 12.46
CA SER A 56 6.25 10.31 11.83
C SER A 56 7.58 9.60 11.62
N ILE A 57 8.10 9.68 10.38
CA ILE A 57 9.36 9.06 9.98
C ILE A 57 10.28 10.11 9.36
N PRO A 58 11.61 10.01 9.50
CA PRO A 58 12.53 10.87 8.78
C PRO A 58 12.53 10.53 7.29
N ALA A 59 12.60 11.54 6.46
CA ALA A 59 12.79 11.44 5.02
C ALA A 59 13.95 12.31 4.58
N GLU A 60 14.79 11.80 3.67
CA GLU A 60 15.95 12.51 3.16
C GLU A 60 16.18 12.24 1.68
N VAL A 61 16.77 13.22 1.02
CA VAL A 61 17.28 13.11 -0.34
C VAL A 61 18.68 13.69 -0.41
N HIS A 62 19.47 13.16 -1.36
CA HIS A 62 20.80 13.65 -1.68
C HIS A 62 20.74 14.47 -2.98
N VAL A 63 21.32 15.64 -2.95
CA VAL A 63 21.45 16.51 -4.11
C VAL A 63 22.91 16.57 -4.52
N THR A 64 23.17 16.26 -5.78
CA THR A 64 24.51 16.37 -6.37
C THR A 64 24.49 17.32 -7.57
N GLN A 65 25.60 17.97 -7.81
CA GLN A 65 25.88 18.73 -9.01
C GLN A 65 27.25 18.30 -9.53
N ASN A 66 27.34 17.89 -10.80
CA ASN A 66 28.57 17.33 -11.38
C ASN A 66 29.15 16.17 -10.54
N SER A 67 28.27 15.30 -10.01
CA SER A 67 28.63 14.16 -9.14
C SER A 67 29.26 14.53 -7.79
N GLN A 68 29.23 15.80 -7.40
CA GLN A 68 29.67 16.28 -6.08
C GLN A 68 28.47 16.73 -5.25
N PRO A 69 28.51 16.58 -3.90
CA PRO A 69 27.45 17.08 -3.03
C PRO A 69 27.17 18.57 -3.26
N ALA A 70 25.91 18.93 -3.45
CA ALA A 70 25.48 20.31 -3.67
C ALA A 70 24.85 20.89 -2.38
N SER A 71 25.57 21.78 -1.72
CA SER A 71 25.12 22.49 -0.52
C SER A 71 24.29 23.73 -0.86
N GLY A 72 23.40 24.15 0.05
CA GLY A 72 22.61 25.37 -0.08
C GLY A 72 21.47 25.30 -1.09
N VAL A 73 21.11 24.09 -1.56
CA VAL A 73 20.04 23.88 -2.53
C VAL A 73 18.70 23.70 -1.80
N THR A 74 17.67 24.44 -2.21
CA THR A 74 16.32 24.28 -1.67
C THR A 74 15.64 23.08 -2.31
N VAL A 75 15.19 22.14 -1.48
CA VAL A 75 14.37 20.97 -1.83
C VAL A 75 12.95 21.22 -1.36
N THR A 76 11.97 21.01 -2.26
CA THR A 76 10.54 21.07 -1.95
C THR A 76 10.01 19.64 -1.75
N TRP A 77 9.24 19.44 -0.69
CA TRP A 77 8.63 18.18 -0.32
C TRP A 77 7.13 18.20 -0.60
N SER A 78 6.65 17.20 -1.30
CA SER A 78 5.22 17.05 -1.59
C SER A 78 4.78 15.60 -1.49
N VAL A 79 3.65 15.36 -0.83
CA VAL A 79 3.02 14.05 -0.81
C VAL A 79 2.25 13.87 -2.12
N SER A 80 2.72 12.98 -2.98
CA SER A 80 2.16 12.78 -4.33
C SER A 80 0.98 11.81 -4.33
N THR A 81 0.97 10.81 -3.45
CA THR A 81 -0.13 9.84 -3.31
C THR A 81 -0.23 9.33 -1.88
N GLY A 82 -1.38 8.78 -1.52
CA GLY A 82 -1.58 8.01 -0.29
C GLY A 82 -1.81 8.83 0.98
N GLY A 83 -1.69 10.15 0.92
CA GLY A 83 -1.91 11.03 2.07
C GLY A 83 -0.74 11.06 3.06
N GLY A 84 -0.92 11.85 4.12
CA GLY A 84 0.12 12.21 5.07
C GLY A 84 0.61 13.65 4.85
N THR A 85 1.60 14.09 5.64
CA THR A 85 2.15 15.45 5.57
C THR A 85 3.66 15.45 5.76
N ALA A 86 4.36 16.32 5.04
CA ALA A 86 5.78 16.60 5.26
C ALA A 86 5.94 17.93 6.01
N ASN A 87 6.79 17.96 7.01
CA ASN A 87 7.10 19.17 7.76
C ASN A 87 8.59 19.19 8.15
N PRO A 88 9.37 20.20 7.69
CA PRO A 88 8.96 21.30 6.81
C PRO A 88 8.66 20.85 5.36
N THR A 89 7.87 21.64 4.63
CA THR A 89 7.58 21.41 3.20
C THR A 89 8.73 21.83 2.28
N THR A 90 9.72 22.54 2.81
CA THR A 90 10.96 22.88 2.13
C THR A 90 12.13 22.76 3.10
N SER A 91 13.27 22.30 2.62
CA SER A 91 14.52 22.26 3.39
C SER A 91 15.71 22.57 2.48
N VAL A 92 16.82 22.99 3.08
CA VAL A 92 18.05 23.36 2.36
C VAL A 92 19.08 22.28 2.59
N THR A 93 19.80 21.88 1.54
CA THR A 93 20.86 20.88 1.65
C THR A 93 22.04 21.37 2.50
N ASN A 94 22.56 20.49 3.32
CA ASN A 94 23.78 20.72 4.11
C ASN A 94 25.05 20.53 3.25
N SER A 95 26.24 20.61 3.87
CA SER A 95 27.55 20.45 3.18
C SER A 95 27.73 19.07 2.54
N ALA A 96 27.00 18.05 2.99
CA ALA A 96 26.99 16.70 2.37
C ALA A 96 25.95 16.58 1.24
N GLY A 97 25.26 17.66 0.88
CA GLY A 97 24.20 17.67 -0.14
C GLY A 97 22.88 17.04 0.34
N VAL A 98 22.69 16.86 1.66
CA VAL A 98 21.52 16.18 2.22
C VAL A 98 20.46 17.20 2.64
N ALA A 99 19.23 17.03 2.15
CA ALA A 99 18.04 17.72 2.63
C ALA A 99 17.11 16.74 3.36
N THR A 100 16.53 17.17 4.48
CA THR A 100 15.69 16.32 5.33
C THR A 100 14.34 16.94 5.61
N THR A 101 13.34 16.10 5.84
CA THR A 101 12.03 16.48 6.38
C THR A 101 11.51 15.36 7.30
N THR A 102 10.50 15.67 8.09
CA THR A 102 9.72 14.66 8.82
C THR A 102 8.44 14.39 8.05
N TRP A 103 8.23 13.14 7.66
CA TRP A 103 7.01 12.69 6.99
C TRP A 103 6.09 11.98 7.97
N THR A 104 4.94 12.59 8.29
CA THR A 104 3.85 11.90 9.01
C THR A 104 3.02 11.17 7.98
N VAL A 105 3.07 9.83 8.02
CA VAL A 105 2.37 8.98 7.05
C VAL A 105 0.85 8.96 7.31
N SER A 106 0.07 8.52 6.32
CA SER A 106 -1.39 8.40 6.41
C SER A 106 -1.83 7.56 7.62
N ASP A 107 -2.97 7.88 8.19
CA ASP A 107 -3.68 7.11 9.22
C ASP A 107 -4.48 5.91 8.64
N THR A 108 -4.46 5.74 7.33
CA THR A 108 -5.09 4.62 6.61
C THR A 108 -4.03 3.69 6.05
N VAL A 109 -4.26 2.37 6.13
CA VAL A 109 -3.37 1.34 5.54
C VAL A 109 -3.37 1.46 4.03
N ARG A 110 -2.25 1.89 3.48
CA ARG A 110 -2.02 2.08 2.04
C ARG A 110 -0.54 2.29 1.71
N THR A 111 -0.24 2.32 0.43
CA THR A 111 1.05 2.82 -0.05
C THR A 111 0.97 4.32 -0.28
N SER A 112 1.88 5.06 0.35
CA SER A 112 2.03 6.52 0.22
C SER A 112 3.37 6.85 -0.41
N LYS A 113 3.42 7.97 -1.16
CA LYS A 113 4.64 8.46 -1.82
C LYS A 113 4.90 9.92 -1.46
N LEU A 114 6.12 10.19 -1.03
CA LEU A 114 6.66 11.53 -0.81
C LEU A 114 7.69 11.82 -1.90
N THR A 115 7.57 12.97 -2.53
CA THR A 115 8.54 13.46 -3.52
C THR A 115 9.36 14.58 -2.92
N GLY A 116 10.67 14.46 -2.93
CA GLY A 116 11.62 15.52 -2.67
C GLY A 116 12.28 15.96 -3.98
N GLY A 117 12.19 17.24 -4.33
CA GLY A 117 12.68 17.70 -5.61
C GLY A 117 13.07 19.17 -5.65
N ILE A 118 13.83 19.51 -6.68
CA ILE A 118 14.22 20.88 -7.00
C ILE A 118 13.28 21.37 -8.10
N THR A 119 12.66 22.52 -7.89
CA THR A 119 11.70 23.09 -8.85
C THR A 119 12.34 23.29 -10.23
N GLY A 120 11.71 22.67 -11.24
CA GLY A 120 12.17 22.77 -12.64
C GLY A 120 13.40 21.91 -12.98
N GLU A 121 13.89 21.09 -12.05
CA GLU A 121 15.03 20.20 -12.26
C GLU A 121 14.64 18.73 -12.00
N SER A 122 15.32 18.06 -11.09
CA SER A 122 15.12 16.65 -10.78
C SER A 122 14.37 16.43 -9.47
N SER A 123 13.78 15.25 -9.30
CA SER A 123 13.12 14.83 -8.07
C SER A 123 13.35 13.36 -7.80
N ALA A 124 13.21 12.98 -6.54
CA ALA A 124 13.27 11.59 -6.09
C ALA A 124 12.01 11.25 -5.27
N VAL A 125 11.61 9.98 -5.32
CA VAL A 125 10.38 9.48 -4.68
C VAL A 125 10.75 8.50 -3.59
N LEU A 126 10.24 8.76 -2.38
CA LEU A 126 10.24 7.85 -1.26
C LEU A 126 8.88 7.17 -1.17
N GLN A 127 8.85 5.87 -0.90
CA GLN A 127 7.62 5.09 -0.79
C GLN A 127 7.51 4.45 0.60
N VAL A 128 6.32 4.52 1.19
CA VAL A 128 6.00 3.86 2.45
C VAL A 128 4.72 3.06 2.28
N THR A 129 4.74 1.79 2.70
CA THR A 129 3.54 1.00 2.89
C THR A 129 3.18 1.02 4.37
N THR A 130 2.00 1.54 4.69
CA THR A 130 1.55 1.62 6.08
C THR A 130 0.89 0.31 6.53
N THR A 131 1.10 -0.05 7.79
CA THR A 131 0.45 -1.16 8.48
C THR A 131 -0.53 -0.61 9.52
N ALA A 132 -1.56 -1.38 9.86
CA ALA A 132 -2.51 -1.00 10.90
C ALA A 132 -1.81 -0.77 12.25
N GLY A 133 -2.38 0.10 13.06
CA GLY A 133 -2.00 0.31 14.44
C GLY A 133 -2.44 -0.84 15.35
N PRO A 134 -2.21 -0.72 16.67
CA PRO A 134 -2.69 -1.69 17.64
C PRO A 134 -4.20 -1.87 17.54
N ALA A 135 -4.67 -3.08 17.77
CA ALA A 135 -6.10 -3.40 17.85
C ALA A 135 -6.75 -2.61 19.01
N THR A 136 -7.84 -1.93 18.74
CA THR A 136 -8.56 -1.13 19.75
C THR A 136 -10.06 -1.37 19.77
N THR A 137 -10.62 -1.89 18.69
CA THR A 137 -12.07 -1.97 18.52
C THR A 137 -12.48 -3.33 17.95
N LEU A 138 -13.51 -3.93 18.56
CA LEU A 138 -14.18 -5.13 18.10
C LEU A 138 -15.57 -4.75 17.61
N VAL A 139 -15.88 -4.98 16.33
CA VAL A 139 -17.17 -4.64 15.71
C VAL A 139 -17.79 -5.85 15.02
N ARG A 140 -19.09 -5.78 14.75
CA ARG A 140 -19.78 -6.79 13.92
C ARG A 140 -19.41 -6.59 12.45
N ALA A 141 -19.15 -7.69 11.75
CA ALA A 141 -19.02 -7.70 10.30
C ALA A 141 -20.22 -8.43 9.66
N GLY A 142 -21.42 -8.10 10.13
CA GLY A 142 -22.69 -8.70 9.73
C GLY A 142 -23.83 -8.21 10.62
N PRO A 143 -25.04 -8.73 10.45
CA PRO A 143 -26.19 -8.38 11.28
C PRO A 143 -25.95 -8.82 12.74
N ASP A 144 -26.58 -8.12 13.68
CA ASP A 144 -26.56 -8.45 15.11
C ASP A 144 -27.53 -9.58 15.48
N SER A 145 -28.46 -9.90 14.59
CA SER A 145 -29.36 -11.04 14.72
C SER A 145 -29.51 -11.79 13.40
N VAL A 146 -29.43 -13.11 13.45
CA VAL A 146 -29.57 -14.00 12.29
C VAL A 146 -30.62 -15.07 12.61
N ALA A 147 -31.60 -15.25 11.72
CA ALA A 147 -32.56 -16.36 11.80
C ALA A 147 -32.13 -17.47 10.83
N VAL A 148 -32.11 -18.71 11.30
CA VAL A 148 -31.77 -19.91 10.54
C VAL A 148 -32.74 -21.03 10.85
N VAL A 149 -32.88 -22.01 9.96
CA VAL A 149 -33.67 -23.21 10.24
C VAL A 149 -33.01 -23.97 11.38
N ALA A 150 -33.82 -24.48 12.31
CA ALA A 150 -33.33 -25.31 13.42
C ALA A 150 -32.54 -26.53 12.88
N GLY A 151 -31.41 -26.87 13.49
CA GLY A 151 -30.46 -27.88 13.03
C GLY A 151 -29.55 -27.45 11.92
N SER A 152 -29.57 -26.17 11.48
CA SER A 152 -28.67 -25.67 10.43
C SER A 152 -27.54 -24.83 11.02
N SER A 153 -26.62 -24.43 10.15
CA SER A 153 -25.40 -23.68 10.52
C SER A 153 -25.39 -22.29 9.92
N THR A 154 -24.75 -21.34 10.59
CA THR A 154 -24.52 -19.98 10.09
C THR A 154 -23.10 -19.51 10.40
N LEU A 155 -22.56 -18.64 9.55
CA LEU A 155 -21.27 -18.00 9.77
C LEU A 155 -21.44 -16.74 10.61
N ILE A 156 -20.72 -16.68 11.72
CA ILE A 156 -20.62 -15.48 12.57
C ILE A 156 -19.26 -14.83 12.32
N THR A 157 -19.27 -13.51 12.10
CA THR A 157 -18.06 -12.75 11.81
C THR A 157 -17.95 -11.53 12.71
N ALA A 158 -16.86 -11.46 13.46
CA ALA A 158 -16.44 -10.26 14.18
C ALA A 158 -15.22 -9.66 13.47
N ARG A 159 -15.10 -8.34 13.48
CA ARG A 159 -13.98 -7.62 12.88
C ARG A 159 -13.23 -6.82 13.93
N VAL A 160 -11.91 -6.90 13.88
CA VAL A 160 -11.02 -6.13 14.75
C VAL A 160 -10.37 -5.01 13.94
N THR A 161 -10.41 -3.79 14.49
CA THR A 161 -9.82 -2.61 13.87
C THR A 161 -8.92 -1.85 14.86
N ASP A 162 -8.03 -1.02 14.32
CA ASP A 162 -7.32 -0.02 15.07
C ASP A 162 -8.18 1.24 15.31
N LYS A 163 -7.62 2.25 15.98
CA LYS A 163 -8.31 3.52 16.29
C LYS A 163 -8.80 4.29 15.07
N SER A 164 -8.17 4.06 13.91
CA SER A 164 -8.51 4.73 12.64
C SER A 164 -9.43 3.89 11.75
N GLY A 165 -9.90 2.72 12.25
CA GLY A 165 -10.78 1.81 11.52
C GLY A 165 -10.07 0.87 10.55
N ASN A 166 -8.73 0.84 10.53
CA ASN A 166 -7.99 -0.11 9.70
C ASN A 166 -8.12 -1.52 10.26
N SER A 167 -8.23 -2.50 9.36
CA SER A 167 -8.31 -3.92 9.71
C SER A 167 -7.02 -4.39 10.39
N VAL A 168 -7.13 -5.06 11.54
CA VAL A 168 -5.99 -5.64 12.24
C VAL A 168 -6.00 -7.15 12.11
N SER A 169 -4.98 -7.71 11.49
CA SER A 169 -4.77 -9.15 11.36
C SER A 169 -3.99 -9.74 12.55
N GLY A 170 -4.05 -11.05 12.73
CA GLY A 170 -3.28 -11.75 13.75
C GLY A 170 -3.85 -11.63 15.17
N VAL A 171 -5.05 -11.09 15.36
CA VAL A 171 -5.70 -10.95 16.67
C VAL A 171 -6.50 -12.20 16.99
N SER A 172 -6.29 -12.75 18.19
CA SER A 172 -7.06 -13.89 18.70
C SER A 172 -8.46 -13.46 19.15
N VAL A 173 -9.49 -14.10 18.61
CA VAL A 173 -10.91 -13.90 18.97
C VAL A 173 -11.41 -15.17 19.63
N GLY A 174 -11.79 -15.08 20.91
CA GLY A 174 -12.43 -16.15 21.66
C GLY A 174 -13.92 -16.17 21.35
N TRP A 175 -14.50 -17.37 21.26
CA TRP A 175 -15.92 -17.61 20.97
C TRP A 175 -16.59 -18.46 22.04
N THR A 176 -17.76 -18.04 22.51
CA THR A 176 -18.64 -18.80 23.39
C THR A 176 -20.06 -18.71 22.89
N SER A 177 -20.90 -19.69 23.30
CA SER A 177 -22.35 -19.69 22.99
C SER A 177 -23.17 -20.22 24.16
N THR A 178 -24.44 -19.80 24.22
CA THR A 178 -25.41 -20.27 25.25
C THR A 178 -26.02 -21.62 24.93
N GLY A 179 -25.55 -22.32 23.91
CA GLY A 179 -26.00 -23.62 23.42
C GLY A 179 -25.65 -23.80 21.97
N GLY A 180 -26.14 -24.86 21.33
CA GLY A 180 -25.68 -25.22 19.98
C GLY A 180 -24.21 -25.62 19.98
N SER A 181 -23.55 -25.54 18.81
CA SER A 181 -22.13 -25.88 18.70
C SER A 181 -21.35 -24.84 17.86
N LEU A 182 -20.11 -24.64 18.24
CA LEU A 182 -19.14 -23.79 17.52
C LEU A 182 -18.05 -24.67 16.89
N THR A 183 -17.65 -24.38 15.66
CA THR A 183 -16.53 -25.10 14.99
C THR A 183 -15.18 -24.85 15.64
N ALA A 184 -15.05 -23.76 16.38
CA ALA A 184 -13.85 -23.41 17.14
C ALA A 184 -14.20 -22.51 18.33
N THR A 185 -13.44 -22.60 19.40
CA THR A 185 -13.52 -21.69 20.57
C THR A 185 -12.59 -20.49 20.42
N THR A 186 -11.68 -20.52 19.47
CA THR A 186 -10.75 -19.42 19.17
C THR A 186 -10.45 -19.41 17.69
N THR A 187 -10.43 -18.21 17.11
CA THR A 187 -9.98 -17.97 15.73
C THR A 187 -9.05 -16.77 15.69
N VAL A 188 -8.27 -16.64 14.61
CA VAL A 188 -7.33 -15.51 14.44
C VAL A 188 -7.82 -14.66 13.27
N THR A 189 -7.78 -13.32 13.42
CA THR A 189 -8.20 -12.41 12.37
C THR A 189 -7.29 -12.49 11.16
N GLY A 190 -7.87 -12.54 9.96
CA GLY A 190 -7.16 -12.48 8.68
C GLY A 190 -6.83 -11.04 8.26
N ALA A 191 -6.34 -10.87 7.04
CA ALA A 191 -5.97 -9.56 6.48
C ALA A 191 -7.12 -8.52 6.44
N SER A 192 -8.36 -8.98 6.34
CA SER A 192 -9.57 -8.14 6.45
C SER A 192 -9.92 -7.73 7.89
N GLY A 193 -9.16 -8.19 8.89
CA GLY A 193 -9.45 -8.01 10.30
C GLY A 193 -10.59 -8.92 10.81
N ASN A 194 -11.10 -9.85 10.01
CA ASN A 194 -12.21 -10.72 10.38
C ASN A 194 -11.74 -11.98 11.10
N GLY A 195 -12.33 -12.22 12.28
CA GLY A 195 -12.37 -13.51 12.96
C GLY A 195 -13.72 -14.16 12.68
N GLN A 196 -13.75 -15.43 12.30
CA GLN A 196 -14.95 -16.12 11.84
C GLN A 196 -15.11 -17.46 12.54
N VAL A 197 -16.36 -17.82 12.87
CA VAL A 197 -16.72 -19.13 13.40
C VAL A 197 -18.04 -19.58 12.78
N VAL A 198 -18.17 -20.87 12.50
CA VAL A 198 -19.48 -21.44 12.14
C VAL A 198 -20.18 -21.88 13.42
N PHE A 199 -21.39 -21.39 13.59
CA PHE A 199 -22.28 -21.76 14.66
C PHE A 199 -23.41 -22.65 14.12
N SER A 200 -23.69 -23.78 14.78
CA SER A 200 -24.78 -24.70 14.43
C SER A 200 -25.82 -24.70 15.54
N THR A 201 -27.10 -24.55 15.18
CA THR A 201 -28.26 -24.61 16.09
C THR A 201 -28.61 -26.04 16.40
N ASP A 202 -29.29 -26.25 17.53
CA ASP A 202 -29.93 -27.55 17.85
C ASP A 202 -31.12 -27.79 16.91
N ALA A 203 -31.59 -29.05 16.83
CA ALA A 203 -32.72 -29.44 15.97
C ALA A 203 -34.06 -28.84 16.40
N ALA A 204 -34.19 -28.34 17.63
CA ALA A 204 -35.39 -27.68 18.11
C ALA A 204 -35.29 -26.17 18.01
N PRO A 205 -36.40 -25.47 17.67
CA PRO A 205 -36.43 -24.00 17.62
C PRO A 205 -36.01 -23.39 18.97
N LYS A 206 -35.01 -22.47 18.92
CA LYS A 206 -34.46 -21.84 20.12
C LYS A 206 -33.65 -20.59 19.75
N SER A 207 -33.56 -19.67 20.70
CA SER A 207 -32.66 -18.51 20.58
C SER A 207 -31.34 -18.76 21.29
N TYR A 208 -30.24 -18.32 20.66
CA TYR A 208 -28.87 -18.45 21.14
C TYR A 208 -28.18 -17.10 21.16
N THR A 209 -27.23 -16.94 22.05
CA THR A 209 -26.28 -15.82 22.03
C THR A 209 -24.89 -16.39 21.77
N VAL A 210 -24.26 -15.94 20.69
CA VAL A 210 -22.83 -16.19 20.42
C VAL A 210 -22.05 -14.96 20.84
N THR A 211 -21.00 -15.14 21.61
CA THR A 211 -20.14 -14.03 22.09
C THR A 211 -18.75 -14.16 21.50
N ALA A 212 -18.29 -13.10 20.86
CA ALA A 212 -16.89 -12.90 20.45
C ALA A 212 -16.18 -12.06 21.51
N THR A 213 -14.99 -12.45 21.93
CA THR A 213 -14.20 -11.74 22.95
C THR A 213 -12.76 -11.54 22.44
N VAL A 214 -12.23 -10.33 22.59
CA VAL A 214 -10.82 -10.02 22.37
C VAL A 214 -10.23 -9.47 23.66
N ALA A 215 -9.17 -10.11 24.14
CA ALA A 215 -8.52 -9.73 25.39
C ALA A 215 -8.04 -8.26 25.33
N GLY A 216 -8.35 -7.49 26.37
CA GLY A 216 -7.98 -6.07 26.47
C GLY A 216 -8.83 -5.10 25.63
N ILE A 217 -9.76 -5.61 24.78
CA ILE A 217 -10.63 -4.78 23.95
C ILE A 217 -12.09 -4.88 24.40
N GLY A 218 -12.61 -6.09 24.60
CA GLY A 218 -13.98 -6.29 25.02
C GLY A 218 -14.66 -7.49 24.39
N ALA A 219 -15.98 -7.53 24.52
CA ALA A 219 -16.83 -8.60 23.99
C ALA A 219 -17.97 -8.02 23.13
N LEU A 220 -18.45 -8.84 22.20
CA LEU A 220 -19.51 -8.53 21.27
C LEU A 220 -20.45 -9.72 21.15
N THR A 221 -21.75 -9.50 21.27
CA THR A 221 -22.75 -10.54 21.17
C THR A 221 -23.50 -10.56 19.86
N PHE A 222 -23.83 -11.74 19.38
CA PHE A 222 -24.68 -11.99 18.21
C PHE A 222 -25.87 -12.85 18.67
N LYS A 223 -27.08 -12.49 18.23
CA LYS A 223 -28.27 -13.26 18.43
C LYS A 223 -28.49 -14.22 17.25
N VAL A 224 -28.66 -15.52 17.52
CA VAL A 224 -29.05 -16.49 16.49
C VAL A 224 -30.39 -17.11 16.92
N VAL A 225 -31.35 -17.13 15.99
CA VAL A 225 -32.69 -17.69 16.21
C VAL A 225 -32.85 -18.89 15.29
N GLY A 226 -32.95 -20.10 15.88
CA GLY A 226 -33.39 -21.29 15.18
C GLY A 226 -34.93 -21.29 15.07
N LEU A 227 -35.44 -21.39 13.84
CA LEU A 227 -36.86 -21.39 13.50
C LEU A 227 -37.38 -22.81 13.28
#